data_ed8f20c90e5dda380ec661d496e6a0d5
#
_entry.id   ed8f20c90e5dda380ec661d496e6a0d5
#
_cell.length_a   1.000
_cell.length_b   1.000
_cell.length_c   1.000
_cell.angle_alpha   90.00
_cell.angle_beta   90.00
_cell.angle_gamma   90.00
#
_symmetry.space_group_name_H-M   'P 1'
#
loop_
_entity.id
_entity.type
_entity.pdbx_description
1 polymer ?
#
loop_
_entity_poly.entity_id
_entity_poly.type
_entity_poly.pdbx_seq_one_letter_code
_entity_poly.pdbx_strand_id
1 'polypeptide(L)'
;MSAAEQGRAIAAGRVDPVELTEAYLEQMKAHADTSRIYACKTPDRARVEAEAAQQRAKTGGLRSPLDGVPISWKDLFDSAEYPTEAGSALLAGRVPAEDAEVLANATAQGLVCLGKTHMSELAFSGLGLNPVTATPACINDAAAVAGGSSSGAAASIACDLAAGAIGSDTGGSVRIPAAWNDLVGLKTTAGRVSVQGVVPLCATFDTVGPLSKTVEDAALLLAALEGRTPADLTASSLRGKRLGILQTVAFDELREAPALGFETALAKVIKA
;
A
#
# COMPACT_ATOMS: atom_id res chain seq x y z
N MET A 1 -14.97 2.67 -2.71
CA MET A 1 -14.85 3.18 -1.30
C MET A 1 -13.38 3.22 -0.93
N SER A 2 -12.93 4.26 -0.20
CA SER A 2 -11.59 4.30 0.39
C SER A 2 -11.46 3.34 1.58
N ALA A 3 -10.24 3.07 2.06
CA ALA A 3 -10.04 2.22 3.24
C ALA A 3 -10.74 2.81 4.49
N ALA A 4 -10.64 4.13 4.70
CA ALA A 4 -11.31 4.82 5.80
C ALA A 4 -12.83 4.73 5.71
N GLU A 5 -13.40 4.86 4.51
CA GLU A 5 -14.84 4.69 4.31
C GLU A 5 -15.31 3.28 4.61
N GLN A 6 -14.52 2.26 4.20
CA GLN A 6 -14.80 0.86 4.52
C GLN A 6 -14.77 0.62 6.03
N GLY A 7 -13.74 1.10 6.71
CA GLY A 7 -13.64 0.98 8.16
C GLY A 7 -14.81 1.65 8.91
N ARG A 8 -15.21 2.86 8.48
CA ARG A 8 -16.40 3.53 9.01
C ARG A 8 -17.70 2.76 8.73
N ALA A 9 -17.80 2.11 7.57
CA ALA A 9 -18.97 1.30 7.24
C ALA A 9 -19.04 0.02 8.09
N ILE A 10 -17.90 -0.61 8.37
CA ILE A 10 -17.79 -1.76 9.28
C ILE A 10 -18.16 -1.34 10.70
N ALA A 11 -17.59 -0.24 11.21
CA ALA A 11 -17.88 0.26 12.54
C ALA A 11 -19.36 0.64 12.74
N ALA A 12 -20.04 1.07 11.68
CA ALA A 12 -21.46 1.37 11.67
C ALA A 12 -22.37 0.14 11.43
N GLY A 13 -21.80 -1.07 11.29
CA GLY A 13 -22.53 -2.30 11.00
C GLY A 13 -23.20 -2.34 9.61
N ARG A 14 -22.78 -1.47 8.68
CA ARG A 14 -23.33 -1.40 7.32
C ARG A 14 -22.59 -2.33 6.32
N VAL A 15 -21.40 -2.74 6.65
CA VAL A 15 -20.57 -3.65 5.88
C VAL A 15 -20.05 -4.74 6.81
N ASP A 16 -20.19 -5.98 6.41
CA ASP A 16 -19.63 -7.13 7.12
C ASP A 16 -18.21 -7.39 6.63
N PRO A 17 -17.20 -7.53 7.52
CA PRO A 17 -15.82 -7.80 7.12
C PRO A 17 -15.64 -9.08 6.28
N VAL A 18 -16.42 -10.12 6.55
CA VAL A 18 -16.35 -11.39 5.79
C VAL A 18 -16.89 -11.18 4.38
N GLU A 19 -18.07 -10.56 4.25
CA GLU A 19 -18.65 -10.24 2.94
C GLU A 19 -17.73 -9.32 2.12
N LEU A 20 -17.14 -8.32 2.77
CA LEU A 20 -16.19 -7.40 2.12
C LEU A 20 -14.95 -8.14 1.62
N THR A 21 -14.39 -9.03 2.44
CA THR A 21 -13.21 -9.83 2.07
C THR A 21 -13.52 -10.78 0.92
N GLU A 22 -14.64 -11.49 0.97
CA GLU A 22 -15.06 -12.36 -0.13
C GLU A 22 -15.30 -11.57 -1.42
N ALA A 23 -15.87 -10.35 -1.35
CA ALA A 23 -16.04 -9.51 -2.53
C ALA A 23 -14.69 -9.17 -3.19
N TYR A 24 -13.64 -8.85 -2.41
CA TYR A 24 -12.29 -8.65 -2.95
C TYR A 24 -11.72 -9.95 -3.53
N LEU A 25 -11.86 -11.07 -2.85
CA LEU A 25 -11.36 -12.37 -3.34
C LEU A 25 -12.04 -12.80 -4.66
N GLU A 26 -13.35 -12.58 -4.78
CA GLU A 26 -14.08 -12.84 -6.04
C GLU A 26 -13.67 -11.86 -7.15
N GLN A 27 -13.49 -10.58 -6.83
CA GLN A 27 -12.99 -9.61 -7.81
C GLN A 27 -11.57 -9.97 -8.29
N MET A 28 -10.70 -10.43 -7.38
CA MET A 28 -9.37 -10.96 -7.74
C MET A 28 -9.43 -12.21 -8.64
N LYS A 29 -10.46 -13.04 -8.53
CA LYS A 29 -10.66 -14.19 -9.45
C LYS A 29 -11.14 -13.74 -10.82
N ALA A 30 -12.00 -12.74 -10.88
CA ALA A 30 -12.63 -12.26 -12.09
C ALA A 30 -11.74 -11.33 -12.92
N HIS A 31 -10.82 -10.59 -12.29
CA HIS A 31 -9.99 -9.58 -12.95
C HIS A 31 -8.88 -10.23 -13.78
N ALA A 32 -8.81 -9.89 -15.07
CA ALA A 32 -7.89 -10.51 -16.03
C ALA A 32 -6.41 -10.35 -15.67
N ASP A 33 -6.02 -9.22 -15.10
CA ASP A 33 -4.62 -8.91 -14.77
C ASP A 33 -4.21 -9.31 -13.34
N THR A 34 -5.04 -10.02 -12.59
CA THR A 34 -4.71 -10.42 -11.21
C THR A 34 -3.38 -11.15 -11.12
N SER A 35 -3.08 -12.05 -12.06
CA SER A 35 -1.80 -12.78 -12.12
C SER A 35 -0.59 -11.88 -12.41
N ARG A 36 -0.80 -10.67 -12.93
CA ARG A 36 0.25 -9.65 -13.12
C ARG A 36 0.37 -8.72 -11.91
N ILE A 37 -0.62 -8.71 -11.03
CA ILE A 37 -0.70 -7.84 -9.85
C ILE A 37 -0.27 -8.58 -8.58
N TYR A 38 -0.79 -9.80 -8.37
CA TYR A 38 -0.51 -10.61 -7.19
C TYR A 38 0.45 -11.75 -7.50
N ALA A 39 1.57 -11.78 -6.79
CA ALA A 39 2.55 -12.88 -6.80
C ALA A 39 2.02 -14.08 -6.01
N CYS A 40 1.38 -13.83 -4.87
CA CYS A 40 0.75 -14.84 -4.02
C CYS A 40 -0.52 -14.29 -3.39
N LYS A 41 -1.61 -15.04 -3.46
CA LYS A 41 -2.86 -14.73 -2.76
C LYS A 41 -2.92 -15.51 -1.45
N THR A 42 -3.52 -14.91 -0.40
CA THR A 42 -3.61 -15.51 0.95
C THR A 42 -5.07 -15.66 1.39
N PRO A 43 -5.93 -16.36 0.59
CA PRO A 43 -7.38 -16.37 0.83
C PRO A 43 -7.76 -16.99 2.17
N ASP A 44 -7.06 -18.05 2.61
CA ASP A 44 -7.39 -18.72 3.86
C ASP A 44 -7.04 -17.84 5.07
N ARG A 45 -5.88 -17.17 5.04
CA ARG A 45 -5.50 -16.16 6.03
C ARG A 45 -6.50 -15.00 6.05
N ALA A 46 -6.86 -14.48 4.89
CA ALA A 46 -7.80 -13.36 4.76
C ALA A 46 -9.17 -13.69 5.40
N ARG A 47 -9.68 -14.90 5.19
CA ARG A 47 -10.94 -15.35 5.78
C ARG A 47 -10.87 -15.43 7.30
N VAL A 48 -9.82 -16.04 7.85
CA VAL A 48 -9.62 -16.15 9.30
C VAL A 48 -9.53 -14.76 9.94
N GLU A 49 -8.77 -13.84 9.35
CA GLU A 49 -8.65 -12.45 9.82
C GLU A 49 -9.98 -11.70 9.73
N ALA A 50 -10.75 -11.88 8.64
CA ALA A 50 -12.06 -11.28 8.43
C ALA A 50 -13.11 -11.80 9.42
N GLU A 51 -13.15 -13.12 9.68
CA GLU A 51 -14.04 -13.73 10.67
C GLU A 51 -13.76 -13.18 12.09
N ALA A 52 -12.48 -13.06 12.43
CA ALA A 52 -12.08 -12.45 13.71
C ALA A 52 -12.52 -10.97 13.79
N ALA A 53 -12.39 -10.20 12.70
CA ALA A 53 -12.86 -8.83 12.63
C ALA A 53 -14.39 -8.73 12.74
N GLN A 54 -15.14 -9.64 12.09
CA GLN A 54 -16.59 -9.72 12.19
C GLN A 54 -17.04 -9.93 13.64
N GLN A 55 -16.39 -10.84 14.39
CA GLN A 55 -16.72 -11.05 15.80
C GLN A 55 -16.48 -9.79 16.64
N ARG A 56 -15.37 -9.09 16.39
CA ARG A 56 -15.08 -7.81 17.08
C ARG A 56 -16.10 -6.74 16.73
N ALA A 57 -16.50 -6.62 15.47
CA ALA A 57 -17.50 -5.67 15.03
C ALA A 57 -18.86 -5.91 15.73
N LYS A 58 -19.28 -7.19 15.83
CA LYS A 58 -20.52 -7.58 16.52
C LYS A 58 -20.52 -7.29 18.02
N THR A 59 -19.36 -7.33 18.65
CA THR A 59 -19.22 -7.12 20.12
C THR A 59 -18.80 -5.71 20.51
N GLY A 60 -18.60 -4.79 19.53
CA GLY A 60 -18.14 -3.43 19.77
C GLY A 60 -16.65 -3.34 20.15
N GLY A 61 -15.87 -4.40 19.87
CA GLY A 61 -14.46 -4.51 20.23
C GLY A 61 -13.48 -4.27 19.07
N LEU A 62 -13.82 -3.40 18.11
CA LEU A 62 -12.92 -3.03 17.02
C LEU A 62 -11.59 -2.47 17.54
N ARG A 63 -10.48 -2.91 16.97
CA ARG A 63 -9.11 -2.59 17.40
C ARG A 63 -8.59 -1.28 16.84
N SER A 64 -9.04 -0.92 15.64
CA SER A 64 -8.63 0.29 14.95
C SER A 64 -9.73 0.79 14.00
N PRO A 65 -9.60 2.01 13.44
CA PRO A 65 -10.49 2.49 12.37
C PRO A 65 -10.45 1.64 11.09
N LEU A 66 -9.42 0.80 10.90
CA LEU A 66 -9.28 -0.09 9.76
C LEU A 66 -9.48 -1.57 10.11
N ASP A 67 -10.04 -1.90 11.27
CA ASP A 67 -10.32 -3.28 11.64
C ASP A 67 -11.31 -3.92 10.65
N GLY A 68 -10.91 -5.04 10.04
CA GLY A 68 -11.66 -5.75 9.01
C GLY A 68 -11.46 -5.22 7.59
N VAL A 69 -10.59 -4.22 7.37
CA VAL A 69 -10.33 -3.66 6.03
C VAL A 69 -9.28 -4.48 5.29
N PRO A 70 -9.58 -4.98 4.06
CA PRO A 70 -8.66 -5.80 3.28
C PRO A 70 -7.60 -4.98 2.55
N ILE A 71 -6.32 -5.33 2.74
CA ILE A 71 -5.17 -4.68 2.12
C ILE A 71 -4.21 -5.68 1.45
N SER A 72 -3.36 -5.18 0.57
CA SER A 72 -2.31 -5.95 -0.09
C SER A 72 -0.91 -5.57 0.39
N TRP A 73 0.06 -6.46 0.18
CA TRP A 73 1.44 -6.30 0.64
C TRP A 73 2.42 -6.53 -0.52
N LYS A 74 3.42 -5.67 -0.65
CA LYS A 74 4.52 -5.91 -1.59
C LYS A 74 5.26 -7.20 -1.23
N ASP A 75 5.68 -7.97 -2.24
CA ASP A 75 6.26 -9.31 -2.03
C ASP A 75 7.69 -9.33 -1.44
N LEU A 76 8.07 -8.31 -0.70
CA LEU A 76 9.28 -8.29 0.11
C LEU A 76 9.01 -8.34 1.63
N PHE A 77 7.74 -8.23 2.04
CA PHE A 77 7.37 -8.38 3.46
C PHE A 77 7.21 -9.87 3.79
N ASP A 78 7.92 -10.35 4.77
CA ASP A 78 7.75 -11.71 5.27
C ASP A 78 6.31 -11.91 5.75
N SER A 79 5.74 -13.03 5.32
CA SER A 79 4.40 -13.46 5.70
C SER A 79 4.49 -14.94 6.06
N ALA A 80 4.23 -15.25 7.32
CA ALA A 80 4.31 -16.62 7.81
C ALA A 80 3.51 -17.59 6.93
N GLU A 81 4.10 -18.72 6.61
CA GLU A 81 3.52 -19.79 5.79
C GLU A 81 3.30 -19.46 4.30
N TYR A 82 3.58 -18.23 3.86
CA TYR A 82 3.42 -17.82 2.47
C TYR A 82 4.75 -17.41 1.84
N PRO A 83 4.96 -17.69 0.53
CA PRO A 83 6.19 -17.30 -0.14
C PRO A 83 6.48 -15.79 -0.03
N THR A 84 7.74 -15.46 0.19
CA THR A 84 8.28 -14.08 0.11
C THR A 84 9.54 -14.13 -0.73
N GLU A 85 9.39 -13.82 -2.01
CA GLU A 85 10.41 -14.04 -3.05
C GLU A 85 11.00 -12.73 -3.59
N ALA A 86 10.47 -11.58 -3.16
CA ALA A 86 10.90 -10.24 -3.59
C ALA A 86 11.03 -10.09 -5.11
N GLY A 87 10.18 -10.79 -5.86
CA GLY A 87 10.17 -10.78 -7.31
C GLY A 87 11.42 -11.39 -7.97
N SER A 88 12.19 -12.23 -7.27
CA SER A 88 13.49 -12.76 -7.73
C SER A 88 13.56 -14.29 -7.68
N ALA A 89 14.12 -14.88 -8.72
CA ALA A 89 14.43 -16.31 -8.74
C ALA A 89 15.46 -16.72 -7.67
N LEU A 90 16.26 -15.80 -7.14
CA LEU A 90 17.21 -16.07 -6.06
C LEU A 90 16.52 -16.47 -4.76
N LEU A 91 15.29 -16.01 -4.54
CA LEU A 91 14.51 -16.28 -3.33
C LEU A 91 13.33 -17.21 -3.62
N ALA A 92 13.32 -17.87 -4.78
CA ALA A 92 12.24 -18.78 -5.17
C ALA A 92 12.02 -19.88 -4.13
N GLY A 93 10.78 -20.06 -3.68
CA GLY A 93 10.39 -21.03 -2.66
C GLY A 93 10.76 -20.65 -1.23
N ARG A 94 11.23 -19.41 -0.97
CA ARG A 94 11.48 -18.92 0.38
C ARG A 94 10.18 -18.68 1.11
N VAL A 95 9.90 -19.47 2.13
CA VAL A 95 8.73 -19.34 3.02
C VAL A 95 9.20 -18.95 4.41
N PRO A 96 8.92 -17.75 4.91
CA PRO A 96 9.31 -17.32 6.25
C PRO A 96 8.44 -18.02 7.32
N ALA A 97 9.03 -18.19 8.51
CA ALA A 97 8.33 -18.77 9.66
C ALA A 97 7.51 -17.74 10.45
N GLU A 98 7.84 -16.44 10.30
CA GLU A 98 7.22 -15.35 11.03
C GLU A 98 6.82 -14.22 10.09
N ASP A 99 5.83 -13.45 10.48
CA ASP A 99 5.45 -12.21 9.79
C ASP A 99 6.52 -11.12 9.99
N ALA A 100 6.70 -10.27 8.99
CA ALA A 100 7.38 -9.00 9.19
C ALA A 100 6.69 -8.20 10.30
N GLU A 101 7.46 -7.46 11.12
CA GLU A 101 6.92 -6.71 12.26
C GLU A 101 5.77 -5.78 11.86
N VAL A 102 5.88 -5.10 10.72
CA VAL A 102 4.83 -4.22 10.20
C VAL A 102 3.56 -4.98 9.80
N LEU A 103 3.68 -6.21 9.29
CA LEU A 103 2.54 -7.06 8.98
C LEU A 103 1.87 -7.55 10.27
N ALA A 104 2.66 -7.98 11.25
CA ALA A 104 2.16 -8.37 12.58
C ALA A 104 1.42 -7.21 13.26
N ASN A 105 1.97 -5.98 13.20
CA ASN A 105 1.32 -4.78 13.73
C ASN A 105 -0.03 -4.51 13.04
N ALA A 106 -0.08 -4.57 11.71
CA ALA A 106 -1.32 -4.36 10.96
C ALA A 106 -2.37 -5.43 11.29
N THR A 107 -1.99 -6.70 11.37
CA THR A 107 -2.86 -7.81 11.81
C THR A 107 -3.34 -7.61 13.25
N ALA A 108 -2.46 -7.14 14.14
CA ALA A 108 -2.84 -6.80 15.51
C ALA A 108 -3.85 -5.64 15.59
N GLN A 109 -3.82 -4.71 14.63
CA GLN A 109 -4.80 -3.64 14.46
C GLN A 109 -6.08 -4.09 13.72
N GLY A 110 -6.15 -5.35 13.30
CA GLY A 110 -7.32 -5.99 12.71
C GLY A 110 -7.42 -5.90 11.19
N LEU A 111 -6.41 -5.40 10.47
CA LEU A 111 -6.42 -5.38 9.00
C LEU A 111 -6.36 -6.81 8.43
N VAL A 112 -6.94 -6.98 7.24
CA VAL A 112 -7.01 -8.27 6.56
C VAL A 112 -5.98 -8.33 5.43
N CYS A 113 -5.14 -9.37 5.42
CA CYS A 113 -4.11 -9.60 4.39
C CYS A 113 -4.68 -10.37 3.20
N LEU A 114 -4.84 -9.70 2.03
CA LEU A 114 -5.33 -10.33 0.80
C LEU A 114 -4.26 -11.12 0.04
N GLY A 115 -2.99 -10.72 0.18
CA GLY A 115 -1.90 -11.36 -0.54
C GLY A 115 -0.70 -10.45 -0.76
N LYS A 116 0.29 -11.05 -1.46
CA LYS A 116 1.58 -10.47 -1.81
C LYS A 116 1.54 -10.01 -3.28
N THR A 117 2.02 -8.81 -3.55
CA THR A 117 1.95 -8.20 -4.88
C THR A 117 3.29 -8.16 -5.58
N HIS A 118 3.27 -8.28 -6.91
CA HIS A 118 4.47 -8.19 -7.74
C HIS A 118 5.20 -6.85 -7.56
N MET A 119 6.50 -6.88 -7.83
CA MET A 119 7.42 -5.77 -7.64
C MET A 119 8.60 -5.87 -8.61
N SER A 120 9.34 -4.79 -8.81
CA SER A 120 10.66 -4.90 -9.46
C SER A 120 11.54 -5.86 -8.68
N GLU A 121 12.32 -6.68 -9.37
CA GLU A 121 13.21 -7.66 -8.75
C GLU A 121 14.07 -7.00 -7.67
N LEU A 122 14.06 -7.59 -6.45
CA LEU A 122 14.79 -7.11 -5.26
C LEU A 122 14.64 -5.60 -5.00
N ALA A 123 13.49 -5.03 -5.38
CA ALA A 123 13.17 -3.61 -5.28
C ALA A 123 14.10 -2.65 -6.07
N PHE A 124 14.94 -3.16 -6.97
CA PHE A 124 16.03 -2.41 -7.63
C PHE A 124 15.62 -1.78 -8.95
N SER A 125 14.46 -1.15 -9.04
CA SER A 125 14.05 -0.28 -10.16
C SER A 125 12.82 0.54 -9.82
N GLY A 126 12.75 1.79 -10.29
CA GLY A 126 11.56 2.65 -10.22
C GLY A 126 10.53 2.40 -11.32
N LEU A 127 10.80 1.52 -12.29
CA LEU A 127 9.90 1.27 -13.41
C LEU A 127 8.76 0.29 -13.08
N GLY A 128 8.98 -0.65 -12.16
CA GLY A 128 8.02 -1.71 -11.91
C GLY A 128 8.08 -2.86 -12.92
N LEU A 129 9.04 -2.80 -13.85
CA LEU A 129 9.31 -3.88 -14.79
C LEU A 129 9.99 -5.05 -14.06
N ASN A 130 9.45 -6.25 -14.25
CA ASN A 130 10.06 -7.48 -13.75
C ASN A 130 9.92 -8.61 -14.77
N PRO A 131 10.99 -8.94 -15.50
CA PRO A 131 10.98 -10.01 -16.50
C PRO A 131 11.03 -11.42 -15.87
N VAL A 132 11.38 -11.53 -14.59
CA VAL A 132 11.48 -12.82 -13.88
C VAL A 132 10.11 -13.32 -13.45
N THR A 133 9.23 -12.40 -13.02
CA THR A 133 7.88 -12.75 -12.50
C THR A 133 6.79 -12.16 -13.38
N ALA A 134 6.28 -10.97 -13.02
CA ALA A 134 5.28 -10.29 -13.81
C ALA A 134 5.36 -8.76 -13.66
N THR A 135 4.85 -8.05 -14.65
CA THR A 135 4.81 -6.58 -14.70
C THR A 135 3.36 -6.10 -14.81
N PRO A 136 2.81 -5.44 -13.78
CA PRO A 136 1.50 -4.80 -13.87
C PRO A 136 1.51 -3.62 -14.84
N ALA A 137 0.39 -3.37 -15.50
CA ALA A 137 0.19 -2.18 -16.31
C ALA A 137 -0.20 -0.97 -15.43
N CYS A 138 0.08 0.23 -15.93
CA CYS A 138 -0.45 1.48 -15.38
C CYS A 138 -1.97 1.55 -15.60
N ILE A 139 -2.72 2.06 -14.62
CA ILE A 139 -4.18 2.17 -14.71
C ILE A 139 -4.61 3.13 -15.84
N ASN A 140 -3.80 4.15 -16.12
CA ASN A 140 -4.09 5.19 -17.11
C ASN A 140 -3.63 4.82 -18.54
N ASP A 141 -2.74 3.82 -18.68
CA ASP A 141 -2.23 3.35 -19.97
C ASP A 141 -1.81 1.88 -19.88
N ALA A 142 -2.59 1.01 -20.46
CA ALA A 142 -2.34 -0.43 -20.45
C ALA A 142 -1.04 -0.85 -21.18
N ALA A 143 -0.47 0.03 -22.03
CA ALA A 143 0.82 -0.20 -22.69
C ALA A 143 2.02 0.27 -21.84
N ALA A 144 1.76 1.03 -20.77
CA ALA A 144 2.79 1.51 -19.86
C ALA A 144 2.90 0.64 -18.61
N VAL A 145 4.07 0.67 -17.96
CA VAL A 145 4.31 0.00 -16.68
C VAL A 145 3.73 0.81 -15.52
N ALA A 146 3.34 0.14 -14.44
CA ALA A 146 2.70 0.78 -13.27
C ALA A 146 3.64 1.66 -12.43
N GLY A 147 4.94 1.73 -12.75
CA GLY A 147 5.94 2.31 -11.86
C GLY A 147 6.30 1.35 -10.73
N GLY A 148 7.43 1.62 -10.07
CA GLY A 148 7.96 0.69 -9.07
C GLY A 148 8.85 1.36 -8.01
N SER A 149 9.39 0.48 -7.21
CA SER A 149 9.35 -0.99 -7.24
C SER A 149 8.06 -1.61 -6.67
N SER A 150 7.16 -0.85 -6.04
CA SER A 150 5.90 -1.36 -5.48
C SER A 150 4.77 -1.38 -6.55
N SER A 151 5.06 -1.99 -7.72
CA SER A 151 4.20 -1.94 -8.91
C SER A 151 2.83 -2.60 -8.68
N GLY A 152 2.83 -3.84 -8.21
CA GLY A 152 1.59 -4.57 -7.94
C GLY A 152 0.79 -3.98 -6.77
N ALA A 153 1.47 -3.35 -5.79
CA ALA A 153 0.80 -2.66 -4.69
C ALA A 153 -0.05 -1.48 -5.21
N ALA A 154 0.51 -0.65 -6.10
CA ALA A 154 -0.25 0.41 -6.73
C ALA A 154 -1.38 -0.14 -7.61
N ALA A 155 -1.08 -1.10 -8.49
CA ALA A 155 -2.06 -1.68 -9.39
C ALA A 155 -3.22 -2.35 -8.64
N SER A 156 -2.96 -2.99 -7.48
CA SER A 156 -4.02 -3.62 -6.69
C SER A 156 -5.07 -2.61 -6.20
N ILE A 157 -4.65 -1.40 -5.81
CA ILE A 157 -5.57 -0.36 -5.37
C ILE A 157 -6.26 0.29 -6.58
N ALA A 158 -5.49 0.60 -7.63
CA ALA A 158 -6.02 1.26 -8.83
C ALA A 158 -7.07 0.42 -9.55
N CYS A 159 -6.93 -0.92 -9.53
CA CYS A 159 -7.90 -1.87 -10.08
C CYS A 159 -8.97 -2.30 -9.06
N ASP A 160 -9.11 -1.65 -7.92
CA ASP A 160 -10.06 -2.00 -6.85
C ASP A 160 -9.92 -3.44 -6.30
N LEU A 161 -8.72 -4.02 -6.35
CA LEU A 161 -8.41 -5.36 -5.83
C LEU A 161 -7.88 -5.34 -4.38
N ALA A 162 -7.73 -4.16 -3.78
CA ALA A 162 -7.43 -3.94 -2.37
C ALA A 162 -7.90 -2.53 -1.95
N ALA A 163 -8.23 -2.33 -0.68
CA ALA A 163 -8.60 -1.02 -0.14
C ALA A 163 -7.40 -0.09 0.07
N GLY A 164 -6.26 -0.68 0.32
CA GLY A 164 -4.96 -0.04 0.52
C GLY A 164 -3.83 -1.04 0.29
N ALA A 165 -2.60 -0.58 0.23
CA ALA A 165 -1.44 -1.45 0.04
C ALA A 165 -0.21 -0.94 0.80
N ILE A 166 0.68 -1.87 1.15
CA ILE A 166 1.94 -1.54 1.80
C ILE A 166 3.10 -1.84 0.85
N GLY A 167 3.95 -0.84 0.69
CA GLY A 167 5.15 -0.90 -0.13
C GLY A 167 6.41 -0.49 0.63
N SER A 168 7.53 -0.48 -0.08
CA SER A 168 8.80 0.04 0.42
C SER A 168 9.33 1.15 -0.49
N ASP A 169 10.04 2.12 0.08
CA ASP A 169 10.58 3.26 -0.64
C ASP A 169 12.02 3.55 -0.18
N THR A 170 12.97 3.28 -1.05
CA THR A 170 14.38 3.58 -0.87
C THR A 170 14.77 4.82 -1.68
N GLY A 171 14.35 4.87 -2.95
CA GLY A 171 14.61 5.97 -3.88
C GLY A 171 13.36 6.50 -4.60
N GLY A 172 12.13 6.16 -4.12
CA GLY A 172 10.87 6.54 -4.75
C GLY A 172 9.85 5.43 -4.86
N SER A 173 10.16 4.23 -4.38
CA SER A 173 9.42 3.01 -4.72
C SER A 173 8.01 2.85 -4.10
N VAL A 174 7.53 3.80 -3.30
CA VAL A 174 6.12 4.00 -2.94
C VAL A 174 5.54 5.15 -3.74
N ARG A 175 6.28 6.27 -3.83
CA ARG A 175 5.82 7.52 -4.43
C ARG A 175 5.68 7.45 -5.95
N ILE A 176 6.62 6.79 -6.65
CA ILE A 176 6.60 6.64 -8.11
C ILE A 176 5.34 5.89 -8.56
N PRO A 177 5.10 4.63 -8.12
CA PRO A 177 3.92 3.89 -8.55
C PRO A 177 2.61 4.55 -8.09
N ALA A 178 2.59 5.21 -6.94
CA ALA A 178 1.43 5.98 -6.51
C ALA A 178 1.11 7.13 -7.48
N ALA A 179 2.12 7.93 -7.85
CA ALA A 179 1.93 9.05 -8.76
C ALA A 179 1.48 8.62 -10.16
N TRP A 180 1.95 7.47 -10.66
CA TRP A 180 1.59 6.96 -11.98
C TRP A 180 0.18 6.34 -12.03
N ASN A 181 -0.39 5.97 -10.88
CA ASN A 181 -1.71 5.33 -10.80
C ASN A 181 -2.74 6.16 -10.01
N ASP A 182 -2.58 7.48 -9.94
CA ASP A 182 -3.51 8.42 -9.28
C ASP A 182 -3.77 8.12 -7.80
N LEU A 183 -2.74 7.70 -7.08
CA LEU A 183 -2.79 7.31 -5.67
C LEU A 183 -1.97 8.26 -4.79
N VAL A 184 -2.24 8.20 -3.50
CA VAL A 184 -1.41 8.80 -2.45
C VAL A 184 -0.35 7.80 -2.03
N GLY A 185 0.93 8.17 -2.18
CA GLY A 185 2.08 7.39 -1.69
C GLY A 185 2.79 8.13 -0.57
N LEU A 186 2.84 7.57 0.62
CA LEU A 186 3.50 8.17 1.78
C LEU A 186 4.84 7.50 2.06
N LYS A 187 5.95 8.20 1.78
CA LYS A 187 7.28 7.78 2.24
C LYS A 187 7.54 8.25 3.67
N THR A 188 7.78 7.33 4.55
CA THR A 188 8.10 7.61 5.96
C THR A 188 9.55 8.08 6.14
N THR A 189 9.86 8.68 7.27
CA THR A 189 11.26 8.94 7.67
C THR A 189 11.96 7.61 7.96
N ALA A 190 13.22 7.44 7.53
CA ALA A 190 14.01 6.25 7.82
C ALA A 190 14.07 5.98 9.32
N GLY A 191 13.86 4.73 9.71
CA GLY A 191 13.81 4.30 11.11
C GLY A 191 12.48 4.58 11.84
N ARG A 192 11.52 5.28 11.20
CA ARG A 192 10.21 5.54 11.82
C ARG A 192 9.32 4.29 11.87
N VAL A 193 9.32 3.53 10.80
CA VAL A 193 8.59 2.26 10.67
C VAL A 193 9.62 1.14 10.57
N SER A 194 9.38 0.03 11.26
CA SER A 194 10.29 -1.11 11.27
C SER A 194 10.46 -1.73 9.88
N VAL A 195 11.68 -2.15 9.59
CA VAL A 195 12.03 -2.95 8.41
C VAL A 195 12.40 -4.39 8.77
N GLN A 196 12.12 -4.83 9.98
CA GLN A 196 12.35 -6.20 10.41
C GLN A 196 11.42 -7.16 9.66
N GLY A 197 11.98 -8.22 9.08
CA GLY A 197 11.25 -9.15 8.22
C GLY A 197 10.94 -8.58 6.83
N VAL A 198 11.68 -7.55 6.40
CA VAL A 198 11.57 -6.97 5.04
C VAL A 198 12.83 -7.34 4.25
N VAL A 199 12.70 -7.91 3.06
CA VAL A 199 13.86 -8.18 2.18
C VAL A 199 14.50 -6.83 1.80
N PRO A 200 15.77 -6.58 2.18
CA PRO A 200 16.37 -5.26 2.03
C PRO A 200 16.81 -4.96 0.60
N LEU A 201 16.75 -3.71 0.20
CA LEU A 201 17.48 -3.16 -0.93
C LEU A 201 18.74 -2.39 -0.43
N CYS A 202 18.54 -1.45 0.47
CA CYS A 202 19.60 -0.66 1.08
C CYS A 202 19.18 -0.26 2.51
N ALA A 203 19.66 -0.98 3.50
CA ALA A 203 19.22 -0.86 4.89
C ALA A 203 19.29 0.57 5.47
N THR A 204 20.19 1.41 4.94
CA THR A 204 20.34 2.81 5.39
C THR A 204 19.21 3.71 4.89
N PHE A 205 18.60 3.38 3.74
CA PHE A 205 17.61 4.23 3.07
C PHE A 205 16.22 3.58 2.98
N ASP A 206 16.11 2.28 3.22
CA ASP A 206 14.85 1.56 3.12
C ASP A 206 13.83 2.11 4.11
N THR A 207 12.63 2.36 3.60
CA THR A 207 11.48 2.75 4.39
C THR A 207 10.26 1.95 3.98
N VAL A 208 9.33 1.75 4.91
CA VAL A 208 8.02 1.15 4.67
C VAL A 208 6.99 2.25 4.63
N GLY A 209 6.08 2.20 3.67
CA GLY A 209 5.03 3.20 3.56
C GLY A 209 3.79 2.71 2.83
N PRO A 210 2.62 3.32 3.11
CA PRO A 210 1.36 2.98 2.47
C PRO A 210 1.20 3.63 1.10
N LEU A 211 0.47 2.91 0.24
CA LEU A 211 -0.21 3.42 -0.95
C LEU A 211 -1.72 3.39 -0.67
N SER A 212 -2.46 4.41 -1.10
CA SER A 212 -3.87 4.57 -0.76
C SER A 212 -4.62 5.50 -1.71
N LYS A 213 -5.95 5.53 -1.63
CA LYS A 213 -6.77 6.45 -2.43
C LYS A 213 -6.81 7.87 -1.85
N THR A 214 -6.67 8.00 -0.53
CA THR A 214 -6.78 9.29 0.17
C THR A 214 -5.65 9.51 1.17
N VAL A 215 -5.43 10.79 1.56
CA VAL A 215 -4.49 11.15 2.62
C VAL A 215 -4.93 10.60 3.98
N GLU A 216 -6.24 10.53 4.23
CA GLU A 216 -6.80 9.93 5.43
C GLU A 216 -6.43 8.44 5.51
N ASP A 217 -6.61 7.68 4.41
CA ASP A 217 -6.21 6.28 4.35
C ASP A 217 -4.71 6.11 4.64
N ALA A 218 -3.86 6.97 4.05
CA ALA A 218 -2.42 6.92 4.27
C ALA A 218 -2.05 7.12 5.75
N ALA A 219 -2.72 8.05 6.44
CA ALA A 219 -2.50 8.31 7.86
C ALA A 219 -2.96 7.13 8.74
N LEU A 220 -4.11 6.53 8.43
CA LEU A 220 -4.64 5.37 9.15
C LEU A 220 -3.76 4.13 8.94
N LEU A 221 -3.34 3.87 7.70
CA LEU A 221 -2.42 2.77 7.39
C LEU A 221 -1.06 2.95 8.08
N LEU A 222 -0.51 4.18 8.08
CA LEU A 222 0.73 4.46 8.80
C LEU A 222 0.61 4.13 10.29
N ALA A 223 -0.49 4.55 10.93
CA ALA A 223 -0.73 4.26 12.33
C ALA A 223 -0.81 2.74 12.61
N ALA A 224 -1.44 1.98 11.69
CA ALA A 224 -1.50 0.53 11.79
C ALA A 224 -0.11 -0.11 11.68
N LEU A 225 0.74 0.36 10.76
CA LEU A 225 2.13 -0.12 10.62
C LEU A 225 2.98 0.15 11.87
N GLU A 226 2.73 1.29 12.53
CA GLU A 226 3.41 1.69 13.77
C GLU A 226 2.81 1.01 15.03
N GLY A 227 1.69 0.29 14.90
CA GLY A 227 0.94 -0.26 16.05
C GLY A 227 0.42 0.82 16.99
N ARG A 228 0.04 2.00 16.46
CA ARG A 228 -0.33 3.20 17.24
C ARG A 228 -1.73 3.72 16.88
N THR A 229 -2.24 4.59 17.72
CA THR A 229 -3.45 5.38 17.42
C THR A 229 -3.16 6.37 16.29
N PRO A 230 -4.05 6.51 15.29
CA PRO A 230 -3.87 7.47 14.20
C PRO A 230 -3.87 8.91 14.69
N ALA A 231 -3.13 9.76 13.98
CA ALA A 231 -3.12 11.20 14.22
C ALA A 231 -4.49 11.80 13.88
N ASP A 232 -4.97 12.72 14.71
CA ASP A 232 -6.13 13.53 14.38
C ASP A 232 -5.73 14.63 13.38
N LEU A 233 -6.27 14.54 12.16
CA LEU A 233 -6.03 15.50 11.09
C LEU A 233 -7.14 16.55 10.95
N THR A 234 -8.20 16.50 11.74
CA THR A 234 -9.39 17.37 11.61
C THR A 234 -9.07 18.85 11.81
N ALA A 235 -8.09 19.16 12.67
CA ALA A 235 -7.65 20.52 12.95
C ALA A 235 -6.42 20.95 12.10
N SER A 236 -6.00 20.12 11.14
CA SER A 236 -4.82 20.44 10.31
C SER A 236 -5.10 21.60 9.35
N SER A 237 -4.20 22.58 9.32
CA SER A 237 -4.30 23.77 8.47
C SER A 237 -2.92 24.14 7.92
N LEU A 238 -2.91 24.62 6.67
CA LEU A 238 -1.72 25.25 6.06
C LEU A 238 -1.57 26.71 6.46
N ARG A 239 -2.58 27.33 7.07
CA ARG A 239 -2.57 28.75 7.42
C ARG A 239 -1.39 29.09 8.33
N GLY A 240 -0.58 30.06 7.91
CA GLY A 240 0.62 30.48 8.64
C GLY A 240 1.80 29.51 8.52
N LYS A 241 1.72 28.43 7.76
CA LYS A 241 2.85 27.57 7.46
C LYS A 241 3.70 28.18 6.34
N ARG A 242 5.03 28.11 6.52
CA ARG A 242 6.00 28.52 5.52
C ARG A 242 6.51 27.28 4.79
N LEU A 243 6.25 27.18 3.51
CA LEU A 243 6.68 26.10 2.64
C LEU A 243 7.76 26.59 1.69
N GLY A 244 8.83 25.81 1.52
CA GLY A 244 9.88 26.07 0.54
C GLY A 244 9.67 25.25 -0.72
N ILE A 245 9.92 25.83 -1.88
CA ILE A 245 9.97 25.12 -3.16
C ILE A 245 11.44 24.74 -3.40
N LEU A 246 11.71 23.42 -3.38
CA LEU A 246 13.06 22.89 -3.60
C LEU A 246 13.39 22.95 -5.11
N GLN A 247 14.34 23.80 -5.50
CA GLN A 247 14.84 23.92 -6.88
C GLN A 247 16.03 22.97 -7.05
N THR A 248 15.81 21.81 -7.67
CA THR A 248 16.82 20.77 -7.87
C THR A 248 16.67 20.12 -9.22
N VAL A 249 17.50 19.12 -9.51
CA VAL A 249 17.42 18.26 -10.71
C VAL A 249 16.03 17.66 -10.99
N ALA A 250 15.12 17.66 -10.00
CA ALA A 250 13.74 17.20 -10.18
C ALA A 250 12.94 18.11 -11.16
N PHE A 251 13.40 19.34 -11.40
CA PHE A 251 12.80 20.27 -12.35
C PHE A 251 13.55 20.33 -13.69
N ASP A 252 14.72 19.68 -13.80
CA ASP A 252 15.46 19.66 -15.05
C ASP A 252 14.71 18.78 -16.08
N GLU A 253 14.54 19.32 -17.29
CA GLU A 253 13.85 18.64 -18.41
C GLU A 253 12.43 18.13 -18.06
N LEU A 254 11.75 18.81 -17.17
CA LEU A 254 10.39 18.44 -16.75
C LEU A 254 9.42 18.57 -17.93
N ARG A 255 8.70 17.49 -18.25
CA ARG A 255 7.68 17.49 -19.31
C ARG A 255 6.49 18.38 -18.91
N GLU A 256 5.73 18.84 -19.92
CA GLU A 256 4.61 19.76 -19.75
C GLU A 256 3.57 19.28 -18.71
N ALA A 257 3.11 18.03 -18.78
CA ALA A 257 2.06 17.53 -17.89
C ALA A 257 2.49 17.49 -16.41
N PRO A 258 3.67 16.97 -16.02
CA PRO A 258 4.17 17.08 -14.64
C PRO A 258 4.38 18.54 -14.20
N ALA A 259 4.88 19.41 -15.07
CA ALA A 259 5.09 20.83 -14.77
C ALA A 259 3.75 21.51 -14.42
N LEU A 260 2.73 21.36 -15.29
CA LEU A 260 1.39 21.91 -15.08
C LEU A 260 0.73 21.34 -13.81
N GLY A 261 0.90 20.05 -13.55
CA GLY A 261 0.42 19.39 -12.32
C GLY A 261 1.02 20.01 -11.07
N PHE A 262 2.33 20.25 -11.07
CA PHE A 262 3.04 20.89 -9.96
C PHE A 262 2.59 22.36 -9.74
N GLU A 263 2.51 23.15 -10.80
CA GLU A 263 2.05 24.56 -10.75
C GLU A 263 0.61 24.65 -10.23
N THR A 264 -0.26 23.75 -10.69
CA THR A 264 -1.66 23.68 -10.23
C THR A 264 -1.74 23.34 -8.74
N ALA A 265 -0.96 22.39 -8.27
CA ALA A 265 -0.89 22.02 -6.86
C ALA A 265 -0.35 23.19 -6.00
N LEU A 266 0.71 23.84 -6.46
CA LEU A 266 1.31 25.00 -5.78
C LEU A 266 0.30 26.15 -5.65
N ALA A 267 -0.45 26.47 -6.73
CA ALA A 267 -1.49 27.49 -6.70
C ALA A 267 -2.60 27.19 -5.69
N LYS A 268 -2.97 25.91 -5.51
CA LYS A 268 -3.93 25.48 -4.48
C LYS A 268 -3.38 25.68 -3.07
N VAL A 269 -2.12 25.28 -2.84
CA VAL A 269 -1.47 25.40 -1.55
C VAL A 269 -1.29 26.87 -1.11
N ILE A 270 -0.97 27.77 -2.04
CA ILE A 270 -0.85 29.22 -1.76
C ILE A 270 -2.19 29.85 -1.35
N LYS A 271 -3.32 29.31 -1.84
CA LYS A 271 -4.66 29.80 -1.52
C LYS A 271 -5.22 29.24 -0.21
N ALA A 272 -4.67 28.14 0.30
CA ALA A 272 -5.14 27.47 1.51
C ALA A 272 -4.58 28.12 2.80
#